data_834b5f4d4b96cfe4e6686b76c9c4f439
#
_entry.id   834b5f4d4b96cfe4e6686b76c9c4f439
#
_cell.length_a   1.000
_cell.length_b   1.000
_cell.length_c   1.000
_cell.angle_alpha   90.00
_cell.angle_beta   90.00
_cell.angle_gamma   90.00
#
_symmetry.space_group_name_H-M   'P 1'
#
loop_
_entity.id
_entity.type
_entity.pdbx_description
1 polymer ?
#
loop_
_entity_poly.entity_id
_entity_poly.type
_entity_poly.pdbx_seq_one_letter_code
_entity_poly.pdbx_strand_id
1 'polypeptide(L)'
;MRVGIDVSPLVQTGAGTARHVLGLLGALEGKPELELRRLTFGARGRAATIARDAAWYPAGIAHAARDLDVLHCTTMRVPLRARPAIVATVHDAAVLRYPTAFPAWHRHTGRLALRQAVRSADAIVAVSAVTRDELTELLGVSPDRVRVVPNGVDPVFTSSGPVASGDYVLTVGTLEPRKNLARAVEAARLAGVELRVVGARGWGGVEIPSWVGRVDDDELAALYRGARCLVFPSLYEGFGIPSLEAMACGAPVVTSRGGATEEVAGGAAVLVDALDIAAIAAGIAEAEERREELRPLGLERARAFTWAHAADAVEALWRELV
;
A
#
# COMPACT_ATOMS: atom_id res chain seq x y z
N MET A 1 -27.76 -0.51 4.90
CA MET A 1 -26.71 -0.61 5.93
C MET A 1 -25.96 0.70 6.03
N ARG A 2 -25.82 1.26 7.27
CA ARG A 2 -25.16 2.55 7.52
C ARG A 2 -23.71 2.30 7.95
N VAL A 3 -22.75 2.75 7.15
CA VAL A 3 -21.33 2.49 7.40
C VAL A 3 -20.54 3.79 7.52
N GLY A 4 -19.81 3.93 8.61
CA GLY A 4 -18.83 4.99 8.78
C GLY A 4 -17.46 4.53 8.28
N ILE A 5 -16.87 5.31 7.38
CA ILE A 5 -15.52 5.03 6.85
C ILE A 5 -14.58 6.14 7.31
N ASP A 6 -13.50 5.77 7.99
CA ASP A 6 -12.45 6.71 8.36
C ASP A 6 -11.66 7.17 7.13
N VAL A 7 -11.81 8.43 6.77
CA VAL A 7 -11.07 9.07 5.67
C VAL A 7 -9.97 10.02 6.17
N SER A 8 -9.64 9.98 7.45
CA SER A 8 -8.55 10.79 8.02
C SER A 8 -7.20 10.59 7.31
N PRO A 9 -6.86 9.40 6.75
CA PRO A 9 -5.63 9.24 5.99
C PRO A 9 -5.50 10.19 4.79
N LEU A 10 -6.60 10.60 4.15
CA LEU A 10 -6.58 11.54 3.02
C LEU A 10 -6.03 12.93 3.40
N VAL A 11 -6.18 13.31 4.68
CA VAL A 11 -5.64 14.56 5.21
C VAL A 11 -4.18 14.40 5.65
N GLN A 12 -3.77 13.17 6.01
CA GLN A 12 -2.48 12.89 6.64
C GLN A 12 -1.38 12.58 5.62
N THR A 13 -1.71 11.88 4.56
CA THR A 13 -0.74 11.34 3.61
C THR A 13 -1.26 11.39 2.18
N GLY A 14 -0.37 11.39 1.21
CA GLY A 14 -0.68 11.16 -0.21
C GLY A 14 0.01 9.90 -0.72
N ALA A 15 0.32 8.95 0.19
CA ALA A 15 0.98 7.68 -0.13
C ALA A 15 -0.03 6.54 -0.30
N GLY A 16 0.43 5.31 -0.33
CA GLY A 16 -0.37 4.10 -0.58
C GLY A 16 -1.65 3.97 0.26
N THR A 17 -1.63 4.41 1.53
CA THR A 17 -2.83 4.41 2.38
C THR A 17 -3.93 5.35 1.85
N ALA A 18 -3.56 6.55 1.36
CA ALA A 18 -4.53 7.46 0.76
C ALA A 18 -5.10 6.87 -0.54
N ARG A 19 -4.27 6.23 -1.36
CA ARG A 19 -4.69 5.52 -2.57
C ARG A 19 -5.69 4.39 -2.25
N HIS A 20 -5.41 3.60 -1.20
CA HIS A 20 -6.36 2.59 -0.71
C HIS A 20 -7.73 3.20 -0.34
N VAL A 21 -7.73 4.30 0.43
CA VAL A 21 -8.98 4.96 0.85
C VAL A 21 -9.76 5.49 -0.35
N LEU A 22 -9.09 6.16 -1.28
CA LEU A 22 -9.74 6.72 -2.49
C LEU A 22 -10.32 5.62 -3.37
N GLY A 23 -9.53 4.58 -3.67
CA GLY A 23 -9.97 3.49 -4.52
C GLY A 23 -11.14 2.70 -3.92
N LEU A 24 -11.06 2.37 -2.62
CA LEU A 24 -12.13 1.67 -1.92
C LEU A 24 -13.41 2.50 -1.85
N LEU A 25 -13.32 3.80 -1.49
CA LEU A 25 -14.46 4.69 -1.46
C LEU A 25 -15.13 4.84 -2.83
N GLY A 26 -14.35 5.10 -3.88
CA GLY A 26 -14.89 5.25 -5.23
C GLY A 26 -15.68 4.03 -5.70
N ALA A 27 -15.24 2.83 -5.33
CA ALA A 27 -15.96 1.59 -5.66
C ALA A 27 -17.20 1.37 -4.78
N LEU A 28 -17.18 1.81 -3.53
CA LEU A 28 -18.31 1.66 -2.60
C LEU A 28 -19.41 2.68 -2.84
N GLU A 29 -19.09 3.91 -3.26
CA GLU A 29 -20.07 4.98 -3.52
C GLU A 29 -21.07 4.64 -4.64
N GLY A 30 -20.73 3.70 -5.53
CA GLY A 30 -21.64 3.18 -6.55
C GLY A 30 -22.67 2.16 -6.04
N LYS A 31 -22.64 1.79 -4.75
CA LYS A 31 -23.51 0.73 -4.19
C LYS A 31 -24.77 1.30 -3.52
N PRO A 32 -25.97 1.16 -4.13
CA PRO A 32 -27.19 1.84 -3.67
C PRO A 32 -27.70 1.35 -2.30
N GLU A 33 -27.27 0.18 -1.87
CA GLU A 33 -27.70 -0.42 -0.58
C GLU A 33 -26.89 0.06 0.61
N LEU A 34 -25.86 0.86 0.38
CA LEU A 34 -24.97 1.40 1.41
C LEU A 34 -25.23 2.88 1.64
N GLU A 35 -25.48 3.25 2.89
CA GLU A 35 -25.41 4.64 3.33
C GLU A 35 -24.03 4.90 3.94
N LEU A 36 -23.13 5.51 3.12
CA LEU A 36 -21.75 5.75 3.53
C LEU A 36 -21.61 7.12 4.20
N ARG A 37 -21.01 7.13 5.39
CA ARG A 37 -20.64 8.37 6.10
C ARG A 37 -19.12 8.47 6.19
N ARG A 38 -18.54 9.50 5.56
CA ARG A 38 -17.11 9.79 5.68
C ARG A 38 -16.82 10.42 7.04
N LEU A 39 -15.97 9.76 7.83
CA LEU A 39 -15.54 10.24 9.14
C LEU A 39 -14.11 10.73 9.05
N THR A 40 -13.83 11.94 9.53
CA THR A 40 -12.49 12.51 9.44
C THR A 40 -12.17 13.46 10.58
N PHE A 41 -10.90 13.47 10.99
CA PHE A 41 -10.31 14.55 11.75
C PHE A 41 -9.53 15.46 10.80
N GLY A 42 -10.19 16.52 10.33
CA GLY A 42 -9.78 17.31 9.17
C GLY A 42 -8.58 18.24 9.33
N ALA A 43 -7.94 18.31 10.51
CA ALA A 43 -6.82 19.23 10.75
C ALA A 43 -5.47 18.60 10.38
N ARG A 44 -4.52 19.47 9.93
CA ARG A 44 -3.13 19.11 9.60
C ARG A 44 -2.14 19.68 10.61
N GLY A 45 -0.93 19.10 10.66
CA GLY A 45 0.18 19.56 11.49
C GLY A 45 0.36 18.75 12.78
N ARG A 46 1.45 19.04 13.52
CA ARG A 46 1.86 18.24 14.69
C ARG A 46 0.82 18.24 15.80
N ALA A 47 0.23 19.40 16.13
CA ALA A 47 -0.83 19.48 17.15
C ALA A 47 -2.06 18.67 16.76
N ALA A 48 -2.48 18.74 15.49
CA ALA A 48 -3.58 17.95 14.97
C ALA A 48 -3.29 16.45 15.02
N THR A 49 -2.05 16.02 14.73
CA THR A 49 -1.65 14.63 14.85
C THR A 49 -1.76 14.14 16.29
N ILE A 50 -1.29 14.93 17.26
CA ILE A 50 -1.40 14.59 18.69
C ILE A 50 -2.89 14.50 19.12
N ALA A 51 -3.70 15.51 18.77
CA ALA A 51 -5.14 15.52 19.11
C ALA A 51 -5.89 14.33 18.48
N ARG A 52 -5.56 13.98 17.25
CA ARG A 52 -6.14 12.83 16.56
C ARG A 52 -5.76 11.51 17.24
N ASP A 53 -4.49 11.30 17.56
CA ASP A 53 -4.02 10.06 18.19
C ASP A 53 -4.47 9.96 19.66
N ALA A 54 -4.59 11.09 20.37
CA ALA A 54 -4.96 11.12 21.80
C ALA A 54 -6.47 11.17 22.07
N ALA A 55 -7.28 11.72 21.17
CA ALA A 55 -8.71 11.93 21.42
C ALA A 55 -9.61 11.36 20.30
N TRP A 56 -9.29 11.66 19.02
CA TRP A 56 -10.16 11.25 17.92
C TRP A 56 -10.24 9.74 17.78
N TYR A 57 -9.10 9.07 17.61
CA TYR A 57 -9.10 7.62 17.47
C TYR A 57 -9.55 6.88 18.73
N PRO A 58 -9.13 7.23 19.97
CA PRO A 58 -9.60 6.51 21.14
C PRO A 58 -11.10 6.60 21.41
N ALA A 59 -11.76 7.75 21.12
CA ALA A 59 -13.14 7.98 21.48
C ALA A 59 -13.96 8.82 20.46
N GLY A 60 -13.37 9.84 19.86
CA GLY A 60 -14.08 10.78 18.99
C GLY A 60 -14.75 10.12 17.79
N ILE A 61 -14.02 9.23 17.09
CA ILE A 61 -14.56 8.51 15.94
C ILE A 61 -15.71 7.56 16.34
N ALA A 62 -15.61 6.92 17.51
CA ALA A 62 -16.68 6.07 18.04
C ALA A 62 -17.94 6.87 18.35
N HIS A 63 -17.77 8.09 18.89
CA HIS A 63 -18.90 8.99 19.14
C HIS A 63 -19.56 9.46 17.83
N ALA A 64 -18.76 9.78 16.81
CA ALA A 64 -19.24 10.17 15.48
C ALA A 64 -19.97 9.04 14.75
N ALA A 65 -19.62 7.78 15.08
CA ALA A 65 -20.20 6.58 14.47
C ALA A 65 -21.33 5.93 15.29
N ARG A 66 -21.76 6.52 16.41
CA ARG A 66 -22.65 5.88 17.39
C ARG A 66 -24.02 5.41 16.87
N ASP A 67 -24.48 5.97 15.76
CA ASP A 67 -25.77 5.69 15.10
C ASP A 67 -25.62 4.87 13.82
N LEU A 68 -24.43 4.35 13.57
CA LEU A 68 -24.09 3.52 12.40
C LEU A 68 -24.13 2.03 12.76
N ASP A 69 -24.15 1.20 11.74
CA ASP A 69 -24.16 -0.26 11.90
C ASP A 69 -22.72 -0.80 11.93
N VAL A 70 -21.82 -0.22 11.11
CA VAL A 70 -20.40 -0.56 11.04
C VAL A 70 -19.52 0.69 11.08
N LEU A 71 -18.39 0.61 11.77
CA LEU A 71 -17.28 1.57 11.71
C LEU A 71 -16.08 0.92 11.07
N HIS A 72 -15.75 1.28 9.84
CA HIS A 72 -14.55 0.82 9.15
C HIS A 72 -13.41 1.84 9.29
N CYS A 73 -12.44 1.53 10.11
CA CYS A 73 -11.18 2.25 10.22
C CYS A 73 -10.23 1.78 9.11
N THR A 74 -9.94 2.64 8.14
CA THR A 74 -9.10 2.30 6.97
C THR A 74 -7.61 2.19 7.30
N THR A 75 -7.26 2.21 8.58
CA THR A 75 -5.93 1.94 9.13
C THR A 75 -6.04 1.11 10.40
N MET A 76 -4.89 0.74 10.98
CA MET A 76 -4.82 0.08 12.29
C MET A 76 -5.19 1.00 13.48
N ARG A 77 -5.59 2.25 13.24
CA ARG A 77 -6.03 3.17 14.29
C ARG A 77 -7.53 3.03 14.49
N VAL A 78 -7.91 2.43 15.60
CA VAL A 78 -9.30 2.14 15.96
C VAL A 78 -9.64 2.71 17.33
N PRO A 79 -10.93 2.96 17.64
CA PRO A 79 -11.35 3.35 18.98
C PRO A 79 -11.14 2.21 19.98
N LEU A 80 -11.12 2.58 21.26
CA LEU A 80 -11.06 1.60 22.36
C LEU A 80 -12.30 0.71 22.39
N ARG A 81 -13.45 1.32 22.13
CA ARG A 81 -14.78 0.67 22.01
C ARG A 81 -15.66 1.51 21.11
N ALA A 82 -16.61 0.90 20.42
CA ALA A 82 -17.68 1.58 19.71
C ALA A 82 -19.00 0.81 19.88
N ARG A 83 -20.13 1.45 19.52
CA ARG A 83 -21.44 0.78 19.43
C ARG A 83 -21.54 -0.07 18.15
N PRO A 84 -21.19 0.50 16.96
CA PRO A 84 -21.17 -0.28 15.73
C PRO A 84 -20.05 -1.32 15.76
N ALA A 85 -20.18 -2.35 14.92
CA ALA A 85 -19.09 -3.29 14.69
C ALA A 85 -17.86 -2.56 14.13
N ILE A 86 -16.68 -2.87 14.68
CA ILE A 86 -15.42 -2.22 14.29
C ILE A 86 -14.66 -3.11 13.30
N VAL A 87 -14.39 -2.59 12.11
CA VAL A 87 -13.49 -3.20 11.13
C VAL A 87 -12.22 -2.35 11.04
N ALA A 88 -11.05 -2.98 11.11
CA ALA A 88 -9.75 -2.32 10.96
C ALA A 88 -9.03 -2.81 9.71
N THR A 89 -8.55 -1.91 8.85
CA THR A 89 -7.60 -2.29 7.79
C THR A 89 -6.17 -2.23 8.30
N VAL A 90 -5.43 -3.31 8.15
CA VAL A 90 -3.99 -3.39 8.43
C VAL A 90 -3.24 -3.49 7.11
N HIS A 91 -2.49 -2.44 6.80
CA HIS A 91 -1.70 -2.38 5.56
C HIS A 91 -0.40 -3.14 5.65
N ASP A 92 0.22 -3.19 6.83
CA ASP A 92 1.45 -3.93 7.09
C ASP A 92 1.68 -4.14 8.61
N ALA A 93 2.64 -4.99 8.93
CA ALA A 93 3.18 -5.17 10.28
C ALA A 93 4.62 -4.63 10.40
N ALA A 94 5.03 -3.70 9.54
CA ALA A 94 6.40 -3.21 9.42
C ALA A 94 7.00 -2.70 10.74
N VAL A 95 6.19 -2.04 11.59
CA VAL A 95 6.62 -1.54 12.90
C VAL A 95 7.02 -2.65 13.88
N LEU A 96 6.61 -3.90 13.64
CA LEU A 96 6.99 -5.08 14.38
C LEU A 96 8.16 -5.82 13.73
N ARG A 97 8.11 -6.03 12.41
CA ARG A 97 9.10 -6.78 11.63
C ARG A 97 10.42 -6.01 11.44
N TYR A 98 10.33 -4.72 11.13
CA TYR A 98 11.46 -3.84 10.81
C TYR A 98 11.47 -2.59 11.70
N PRO A 99 11.52 -2.74 13.03
CA PRO A 99 11.40 -1.61 13.95
C PRO A 99 12.49 -0.55 13.76
N THR A 100 13.67 -0.95 13.33
CA THR A 100 14.81 -0.05 13.08
C THR A 100 14.62 0.86 11.88
N ALA A 101 13.71 0.53 10.95
CA ALA A 101 13.39 1.36 9.79
C ALA A 101 12.54 2.58 10.15
N PHE A 102 12.05 2.68 11.39
CA PHE A 102 11.15 3.76 11.82
C PHE A 102 11.76 4.59 12.94
N PRO A 103 11.50 5.92 12.96
CA PRO A 103 11.78 6.77 14.12
C PRO A 103 11.12 6.21 15.38
N ALA A 104 11.76 6.39 16.55
CA ALA A 104 11.31 5.80 17.82
C ALA A 104 9.84 6.10 18.14
N TRP A 105 9.37 7.33 17.85
CA TRP A 105 7.98 7.71 18.06
C TRP A 105 7.01 6.88 17.20
N HIS A 106 7.25 6.80 15.88
CA HIS A 106 6.42 6.01 14.96
C HIS A 106 6.40 4.53 15.36
N ARG A 107 7.55 3.99 15.75
CA ARG A 107 7.68 2.62 16.23
C ARG A 107 6.81 2.36 17.46
N HIS A 108 6.84 3.26 18.45
CA HIS A 108 6.08 3.09 19.69
C HIS A 108 4.56 3.23 19.43
N THR A 109 4.14 4.32 18.79
CA THR A 109 2.72 4.57 18.50
C THR A 109 2.12 3.56 17.53
N GLY A 110 2.88 3.13 16.52
CA GLY A 110 2.43 2.12 15.57
C GLY A 110 2.22 0.75 16.23
N ARG A 111 3.14 0.33 17.12
CA ARG A 111 2.97 -0.91 17.91
C ARG A 111 1.74 -0.88 18.81
N LEU A 112 1.50 0.26 19.46
CA LEU A 112 0.31 0.43 20.31
C LEU A 112 -0.97 0.39 19.48
N ALA A 113 -1.00 1.10 18.36
CA ALA A 113 -2.14 1.14 17.46
C ALA A 113 -2.47 -0.26 16.89
N LEU A 114 -1.45 -1.01 16.47
CA LEU A 114 -1.64 -2.36 15.92
C LEU A 114 -2.19 -3.32 16.99
N ARG A 115 -1.63 -3.28 18.21
CA ARG A 115 -2.16 -4.07 19.34
C ARG A 115 -3.59 -3.68 19.70
N GLN A 116 -3.90 -2.38 19.61
CA GLN A 116 -5.25 -1.88 19.86
C GLN A 116 -6.23 -2.38 18.79
N ALA A 117 -5.86 -2.34 17.50
CA ALA A 117 -6.66 -2.88 16.41
C ALA A 117 -7.01 -4.35 16.65
N VAL A 118 -6.00 -5.17 16.98
CA VAL A 118 -6.19 -6.59 17.27
C VAL A 118 -7.14 -6.84 18.45
N ARG A 119 -7.12 -5.98 19.47
CA ARG A 119 -7.97 -6.12 20.68
C ARG A 119 -9.41 -5.65 20.47
N SER A 120 -9.58 -4.57 19.71
CA SER A 120 -10.86 -3.83 19.65
C SER A 120 -11.65 -4.04 18.36
N ALA A 121 -11.01 -4.43 17.25
CA ALA A 121 -11.75 -4.71 16.03
C ALA A 121 -12.48 -6.04 16.12
N ASP A 122 -13.73 -6.07 15.67
CA ASP A 122 -14.52 -7.30 15.52
C ASP A 122 -13.98 -8.14 14.35
N ALA A 123 -13.54 -7.47 13.27
CA ALA A 123 -12.84 -8.10 12.15
C ALA A 123 -11.68 -7.22 11.66
N ILE A 124 -10.70 -7.86 11.06
CA ILE A 124 -9.52 -7.21 10.47
C ILE A 124 -9.48 -7.48 8.97
N VAL A 125 -9.25 -6.44 8.19
CA VAL A 125 -8.92 -6.54 6.77
C VAL A 125 -7.40 -6.47 6.64
N ALA A 126 -6.77 -7.51 6.12
CA ALA A 126 -5.36 -7.51 5.73
C ALA A 126 -5.25 -7.37 4.22
N VAL A 127 -4.33 -6.54 3.73
CA VAL A 127 -4.19 -6.27 2.29
C VAL A 127 -3.46 -7.37 1.52
N SER A 128 -2.90 -8.37 2.23
CA SER A 128 -2.22 -9.55 1.66
C SER A 128 -2.31 -10.74 2.61
N ALA A 129 -2.09 -11.96 2.10
CA ALA A 129 -1.96 -13.14 2.93
C ALA A 129 -0.74 -13.06 3.84
N VAL A 130 0.35 -12.49 3.35
CA VAL A 130 1.56 -12.21 4.16
C VAL A 130 1.23 -11.35 5.37
N THR A 131 0.48 -10.25 5.19
CA THR A 131 0.07 -9.39 6.32
C THR A 131 -0.82 -10.14 7.31
N ARG A 132 -1.77 -10.97 6.85
CA ARG A 132 -2.59 -11.83 7.72
C ARG A 132 -1.71 -12.78 8.54
N ASP A 133 -0.79 -13.47 7.89
CA ASP A 133 0.07 -14.48 8.53
C ASP A 133 1.00 -13.84 9.57
N GLU A 134 1.52 -12.64 9.28
CA GLU A 134 2.29 -11.86 10.24
C GLU A 134 1.47 -11.39 11.46
N LEU A 135 0.20 -11.00 11.27
CA LEU A 135 -0.68 -10.68 12.39
C LEU A 135 -0.91 -11.91 13.27
N THR A 136 -1.06 -13.07 12.68
CA THR A 136 -1.18 -14.34 13.41
C THR A 136 0.10 -14.68 14.15
N GLU A 137 1.26 -14.63 13.47
CA GLU A 137 2.57 -14.96 14.06
C GLU A 137 2.99 -14.00 15.17
N LEU A 138 2.88 -12.68 14.92
CA LEU A 138 3.45 -11.66 15.81
C LEU A 138 2.51 -11.21 16.93
N LEU A 139 1.21 -11.36 16.75
CA LEU A 139 0.19 -10.85 17.68
C LEU A 139 -0.82 -11.91 18.14
N GLY A 140 -0.73 -13.15 17.65
CA GLY A 140 -1.62 -14.24 18.02
C GLY A 140 -3.08 -14.04 17.55
N VAL A 141 -3.30 -13.31 16.46
CA VAL A 141 -4.64 -13.10 15.90
C VAL A 141 -5.12 -14.40 15.27
N SER A 142 -6.35 -14.84 15.60
CA SER A 142 -6.96 -15.94 14.89
C SER A 142 -7.13 -15.63 13.41
N PRO A 143 -6.71 -16.51 12.47
CA PRO A 143 -6.89 -16.30 11.04
C PRO A 143 -8.35 -16.02 10.63
N ASP A 144 -9.33 -16.61 11.34
CA ASP A 144 -10.76 -16.42 11.08
C ASP A 144 -11.24 -14.98 11.30
N ARG A 145 -10.51 -14.20 12.10
CA ARG A 145 -10.78 -12.77 12.32
C ARG A 145 -10.14 -11.87 11.27
N VAL A 146 -9.35 -12.44 10.34
CA VAL A 146 -8.61 -11.66 9.35
C VAL A 146 -9.08 -12.04 7.95
N ARG A 147 -9.77 -11.10 7.29
CA ARG A 147 -10.14 -11.23 5.88
C ARG A 147 -9.05 -10.63 5.01
N VAL A 148 -8.50 -11.40 4.10
CA VAL A 148 -7.57 -10.88 3.08
C VAL A 148 -8.37 -10.19 1.99
N VAL A 149 -8.13 -8.88 1.83
CA VAL A 149 -8.74 -8.04 0.79
C VAL A 149 -7.63 -7.25 0.09
N PRO A 150 -7.16 -7.73 -1.05
CA PRO A 150 -6.12 -7.05 -1.82
C PRO A 150 -6.55 -5.65 -2.28
N ASN A 151 -5.57 -4.75 -2.41
CA ASN A 151 -5.80 -3.45 -3.04
C ASN A 151 -6.10 -3.61 -4.54
N GLY A 152 -6.89 -2.69 -5.08
CA GLY A 152 -7.10 -2.56 -6.52
C GLY A 152 -6.04 -1.67 -7.18
N VAL A 153 -6.04 -1.69 -8.52
CA VAL A 153 -5.30 -0.75 -9.37
C VAL A 153 -6.25 0.37 -9.78
N ASP A 154 -5.76 1.60 -9.75
CA ASP A 154 -6.52 2.75 -10.21
C ASP A 154 -6.67 2.71 -11.75
N PRO A 155 -7.87 3.00 -12.30
CA PRO A 155 -8.12 2.96 -13.74
C PRO A 155 -7.23 3.86 -14.62
N VAL A 156 -6.55 4.85 -14.07
CA VAL A 156 -5.60 5.68 -14.80
C VAL A 156 -4.37 4.87 -15.27
N PHE A 157 -4.01 3.81 -14.53
CA PHE A 157 -2.89 2.94 -14.88
C PHE A 157 -3.32 1.91 -15.92
N THR A 158 -3.04 2.21 -17.18
CA THR A 158 -3.32 1.36 -18.33
C THR A 158 -2.10 1.29 -19.25
N SER A 159 -2.04 0.25 -20.09
CA SER A 159 -0.97 0.09 -21.07
C SER A 159 -1.11 1.03 -22.29
N SER A 160 -2.19 1.80 -22.37
CA SER A 160 -2.47 2.77 -23.42
C SER A 160 -2.34 4.19 -22.88
N GLY A 161 -1.86 5.11 -23.71
CA GLY A 161 -1.75 6.53 -23.37
C GLY A 161 -0.35 7.11 -23.59
N PRO A 162 -0.08 8.33 -23.10
CA PRO A 162 1.23 8.97 -23.22
C PRO A 162 2.35 8.12 -22.63
N VAL A 163 3.52 8.16 -23.26
CA VAL A 163 4.73 7.46 -22.86
C VAL A 163 5.82 8.49 -22.57
N ALA A 164 6.38 8.47 -21.36
CA ALA A 164 7.49 9.36 -21.03
C ALA A 164 8.75 8.97 -21.82
N SER A 165 9.46 9.96 -22.32
CA SER A 165 10.69 9.77 -23.10
C SER A 165 11.88 9.46 -22.21
N GLY A 166 12.87 8.77 -22.78
CA GLY A 166 14.14 8.44 -22.16
C GLY A 166 14.38 6.94 -22.05
N ASP A 167 15.60 6.61 -21.66
CA ASP A 167 16.07 5.25 -21.50
C ASP A 167 16.41 5.01 -20.03
N TYR A 168 15.42 4.55 -19.24
CA TYR A 168 15.53 4.50 -17.79
C TYR A 168 14.77 3.31 -17.19
N VAL A 169 15.17 2.94 -15.99
CA VAL A 169 14.39 2.12 -15.05
C VAL A 169 13.75 3.03 -14.00
N LEU A 170 12.60 2.62 -13.48
CA LEU A 170 11.80 3.43 -12.56
C LEU A 170 11.76 2.81 -11.16
N THR A 171 11.84 3.62 -10.13
CA THR A 171 11.50 3.24 -8.75
C THR A 171 10.46 4.20 -8.21
N VAL A 172 9.44 3.68 -7.51
CA VAL A 172 8.33 4.46 -6.97
C VAL A 172 8.16 4.21 -5.47
N GLY A 173 8.16 5.28 -4.69
CA GLY A 173 7.90 5.20 -3.24
C GLY A 173 8.48 6.37 -2.47
N THR A 174 8.03 6.52 -1.21
CA THR A 174 8.63 7.47 -0.27
C THR A 174 10.09 7.09 0.01
N LEU A 175 10.98 8.10 0.11
CA LEU A 175 12.40 7.88 0.38
C LEU A 175 12.60 7.43 1.83
N GLU A 176 12.42 6.16 2.11
CA GLU A 176 12.56 5.54 3.43
C GLU A 176 13.42 4.27 3.37
N PRO A 177 14.06 3.87 4.49
CA PRO A 177 15.04 2.77 4.48
C PRO A 177 14.52 1.45 3.94
N ARG A 178 13.26 1.09 4.23
CA ARG A 178 12.66 -0.18 3.79
C ARG A 178 12.46 -0.27 2.27
N LYS A 179 12.43 0.87 1.54
CA LYS A 179 12.35 0.90 0.07
C LYS A 179 13.67 0.56 -0.61
N ASN A 180 14.77 0.47 0.16
CA ASN A 180 16.06 -0.03 -0.32
C ASN A 180 16.66 0.75 -1.49
N LEU A 181 16.39 2.06 -1.53
CA LEU A 181 16.74 2.92 -2.67
C LEU A 181 18.26 2.98 -2.91
N ALA A 182 19.09 2.90 -1.87
CA ALA A 182 20.54 2.90 -2.02
C ALA A 182 21.01 1.73 -2.88
N ARG A 183 20.46 0.53 -2.66
CA ARG A 183 20.80 -0.63 -3.50
C ARG A 183 20.21 -0.54 -4.90
N ALA A 184 19.00 0.02 -5.04
CA ALA A 184 18.42 0.26 -6.36
C ALA A 184 19.26 1.21 -7.22
N VAL A 185 19.78 2.30 -6.62
CA VAL A 185 20.70 3.25 -7.28
C VAL A 185 21.99 2.55 -7.72
N GLU A 186 22.59 1.78 -6.83
CA GLU A 186 23.85 1.11 -7.13
C GLU A 186 23.68 -0.02 -8.17
N ALA A 187 22.55 -0.74 -8.11
CA ALA A 187 22.23 -1.77 -9.09
C ALA A 187 21.97 -1.18 -10.49
N ALA A 188 21.27 -0.06 -10.59
CA ALA A 188 21.07 0.63 -11.86
C ALA A 188 22.39 1.15 -12.44
N ARG A 189 23.28 1.68 -11.57
CA ARG A 189 24.64 2.07 -11.97
C ARG A 189 25.45 0.88 -12.50
N LEU A 190 25.36 -0.27 -11.83
CA LEU A 190 26.04 -1.51 -12.25
C LEU A 190 25.48 -2.04 -13.58
N ALA A 191 24.17 -1.91 -13.80
CA ALA A 191 23.50 -2.26 -15.05
C ALA A 191 23.72 -1.24 -16.17
N GLY A 192 24.34 -0.08 -15.90
CA GLY A 192 24.62 0.97 -16.89
C GLY A 192 23.35 1.69 -17.38
N VAL A 193 22.31 1.78 -16.56
CA VAL A 193 21.02 2.42 -16.91
C VAL A 193 20.71 3.59 -16.00
N GLU A 194 19.95 4.58 -16.50
CA GLU A 194 19.42 5.68 -15.69
C GLU A 194 18.35 5.13 -14.74
N LEU A 195 18.41 5.49 -13.44
CA LEU A 195 17.33 5.25 -12.50
C LEU A 195 16.54 6.54 -12.26
N ARG A 196 15.25 6.56 -12.54
CA ARG A 196 14.34 7.62 -12.10
C ARG A 196 13.61 7.20 -10.84
N VAL A 197 13.58 8.11 -9.84
CA VAL A 197 12.94 7.84 -8.55
C VAL A 197 11.79 8.81 -8.34
N VAL A 198 10.58 8.30 -8.25
CA VAL A 198 9.35 9.07 -8.02
C VAL A 198 8.85 8.83 -6.60
N GLY A 199 8.56 9.90 -5.87
CA GLY A 199 7.94 9.81 -4.56
C GLY A 199 8.28 10.97 -3.63
N ALA A 200 7.68 10.96 -2.45
CA ALA A 200 7.89 11.98 -1.45
C ALA A 200 9.24 11.84 -0.76
N ARG A 201 9.79 12.94 -0.28
CA ARG A 201 10.87 12.91 0.71
C ARG A 201 10.39 12.18 1.96
N GLY A 202 11.21 11.25 2.43
CA GLY A 202 11.03 10.53 3.69
C GLY A 202 12.18 10.83 4.66
N TRP A 203 12.58 9.81 5.41
CA TRP A 203 13.62 9.89 6.44
C TRP A 203 14.85 9.00 6.15
N GLY A 204 14.99 8.52 4.92
CA GLY A 204 16.03 7.55 4.54
C GLY A 204 17.44 8.11 4.42
N GLY A 205 17.63 9.43 4.34
CA GLY A 205 18.96 10.08 4.27
C GLY A 205 19.79 9.74 3.03
N VAL A 206 19.21 9.10 2.01
CA VAL A 206 19.89 8.72 0.77
C VAL A 206 19.84 9.87 -0.22
N GLU A 207 20.99 10.30 -0.71
CA GLU A 207 21.05 11.19 -1.87
C GLU A 207 20.73 10.41 -3.14
N ILE A 208 19.75 10.91 -3.90
CA ILE A 208 19.31 10.29 -5.14
C ILE A 208 19.43 11.33 -6.24
N PRO A 209 20.44 11.21 -7.12
CA PRO A 209 20.70 12.21 -8.17
C PRO A 209 19.51 12.42 -9.13
N SER A 210 18.75 11.35 -9.38
CA SER A 210 17.63 11.33 -10.32
C SER A 210 16.26 11.31 -9.64
N TRP A 211 16.14 11.96 -8.45
CA TRP A 211 14.88 12.08 -7.77
C TRP A 211 14.00 13.13 -8.45
N VAL A 212 12.88 12.66 -9.01
CA VAL A 212 11.89 13.49 -9.73
C VAL A 212 10.97 14.23 -8.77
N GLY A 213 10.77 13.70 -7.55
CA GLY A 213 9.77 14.22 -6.63
C GLY A 213 8.44 13.50 -6.75
N ARG A 214 7.36 14.15 -6.29
CA ARG A 214 5.99 13.69 -6.52
C ARG A 214 5.51 14.14 -7.88
N VAL A 215 4.83 13.25 -8.57
CA VAL A 215 4.11 13.51 -9.82
C VAL A 215 2.64 13.19 -9.63
N ASP A 216 1.77 13.63 -10.53
CA ASP A 216 0.39 13.16 -10.57
C ASP A 216 0.27 11.76 -11.18
N ASP A 217 -0.93 11.19 -11.15
CA ASP A 217 -1.12 9.81 -11.58
C ASP A 217 -1.02 9.65 -13.11
N ASP A 218 -1.37 10.65 -13.90
CA ASP A 218 -1.22 10.63 -15.37
C ASP A 218 0.25 10.65 -15.76
N GLU A 219 1.06 11.50 -15.11
CA GLU A 219 2.50 11.56 -15.30
C GLU A 219 3.18 10.26 -14.83
N LEU A 220 2.75 9.72 -13.68
CA LEU A 220 3.25 8.43 -13.17
C LEU A 220 2.94 7.29 -14.13
N ALA A 221 1.72 7.25 -14.69
CA ALA A 221 1.34 6.25 -15.68
C ALA A 221 2.18 6.36 -16.96
N ALA A 222 2.48 7.60 -17.42
CA ALA A 222 3.38 7.82 -18.55
C ALA A 222 4.81 7.35 -18.25
N LEU A 223 5.30 7.58 -17.01
CA LEU A 223 6.60 7.10 -16.56
C LEU A 223 6.67 5.57 -16.51
N TYR A 224 5.63 4.90 -16.01
CA TYR A 224 5.58 3.43 -16.04
C TYR A 224 5.63 2.90 -17.47
N ARG A 225 4.82 3.47 -18.39
CA ARG A 225 4.79 3.03 -19.79
C ARG A 225 6.12 3.22 -20.52
N GLY A 226 6.88 4.26 -20.14
CA GLY A 226 8.18 4.57 -20.74
C GLY A 226 9.36 3.84 -20.12
N ALA A 227 9.21 3.27 -18.94
CA ALA A 227 10.30 2.62 -18.25
C ALA A 227 10.72 1.28 -18.91
N ARG A 228 12.02 0.97 -18.90
CA ARG A 228 12.50 -0.38 -19.21
C ARG A 228 11.89 -1.41 -18.27
N CYS A 229 11.88 -1.13 -16.98
CA CYS A 229 11.18 -1.90 -15.95
C CYS A 229 10.97 -1.04 -14.69
N LEU A 230 10.06 -1.48 -13.83
CA LEU A 230 10.02 -1.04 -12.43
C LEU A 230 11.07 -1.84 -11.65
N VAL A 231 11.93 -1.15 -10.90
CA VAL A 231 12.89 -1.74 -9.93
C VAL A 231 12.36 -1.46 -8.53
N PHE A 232 11.80 -2.48 -7.87
CA PHE A 232 11.12 -2.34 -6.59
C PHE A 232 11.67 -3.34 -5.55
N PRO A 233 12.97 -3.26 -5.18
CA PRO A 233 13.64 -4.22 -4.32
C PRO A 233 13.43 -3.88 -2.85
N SER A 234 12.18 -3.59 -2.45
CA SER A 234 11.85 -3.23 -1.07
C SER A 234 12.21 -4.36 -0.12
N LEU A 235 12.78 -4.00 1.04
CA LEU A 235 13.08 -4.97 2.10
C LEU A 235 11.82 -5.52 2.76
N TYR A 236 10.76 -4.74 2.71
CA TYR A 236 9.46 -5.11 3.28
C TYR A 236 8.33 -4.24 2.70
N GLU A 237 7.24 -4.89 2.35
CA GLU A 237 5.95 -4.28 1.97
C GLU A 237 4.79 -5.09 2.54
N GLY A 238 3.67 -4.40 2.80
CA GLY A 238 2.44 -5.10 3.13
C GLY A 238 1.63 -5.52 1.90
N PHE A 239 1.94 -4.92 0.72
CA PHE A 239 1.28 -5.26 -0.55
C PHE A 239 2.18 -5.03 -1.76
N GLY A 240 2.45 -3.77 -2.13
CA GLY A 240 3.26 -3.44 -3.30
C GLY A 240 2.46 -2.84 -4.46
N ILE A 241 1.60 -1.86 -4.17
CA ILE A 241 0.80 -1.13 -5.18
C ILE A 241 1.62 -0.74 -6.41
N PRO A 242 2.85 -0.18 -6.30
CA PRO A 242 3.64 0.20 -7.46
C PRO A 242 3.91 -0.94 -8.45
N SER A 243 4.05 -2.18 -7.97
CA SER A 243 4.23 -3.35 -8.85
C SER A 243 3.01 -3.60 -9.73
N LEU A 244 1.81 -3.50 -9.16
CA LEU A 244 0.58 -3.66 -9.94
C LEU A 244 0.32 -2.48 -10.89
N GLU A 245 0.63 -1.26 -10.49
CA GLU A 245 0.53 -0.08 -11.35
C GLU A 245 1.45 -0.21 -12.57
N ALA A 246 2.69 -0.64 -12.35
CA ALA A 246 3.64 -0.90 -13.44
C ALA A 246 3.15 -2.01 -14.38
N MET A 247 2.66 -3.12 -13.83
CA MET A 247 2.08 -4.23 -14.58
C MET A 247 0.87 -3.78 -15.41
N ALA A 248 -0.03 -2.97 -14.84
CA ALA A 248 -1.19 -2.41 -15.53
C ALA A 248 -0.80 -1.48 -16.68
N CYS A 249 0.32 -0.78 -16.54
CA CYS A 249 0.94 0.04 -17.59
C CYS A 249 1.75 -0.78 -18.61
N GLY A 250 1.91 -2.09 -18.41
CA GLY A 250 2.66 -2.99 -19.29
C GLY A 250 4.19 -2.89 -19.11
N ALA A 251 4.66 -2.33 -18.00
CA ALA A 251 6.07 -2.35 -17.65
C ALA A 251 6.44 -3.66 -16.95
N PRO A 252 7.55 -4.33 -17.32
CA PRO A 252 8.10 -5.42 -16.54
C PRO A 252 8.45 -4.98 -15.12
N VAL A 253 8.42 -5.91 -14.18
CA VAL A 253 8.68 -5.62 -12.76
C VAL A 253 9.84 -6.48 -12.27
N VAL A 254 10.81 -5.85 -11.61
CA VAL A 254 11.84 -6.48 -10.79
C VAL A 254 11.53 -6.19 -9.34
N THR A 255 11.25 -7.21 -8.53
CA THR A 255 10.87 -7.03 -7.13
C THR A 255 11.53 -8.06 -6.22
N SER A 256 11.43 -7.82 -4.92
CA SER A 256 12.05 -8.69 -3.91
C SER A 256 11.40 -10.08 -3.89
N ARG A 257 12.23 -11.10 -3.80
CA ARG A 257 11.81 -12.45 -3.46
C ARG A 257 11.31 -12.50 -2.02
N GLY A 258 10.23 -13.20 -1.80
CA GLY A 258 9.58 -13.33 -0.51
C GLY A 258 8.63 -12.16 -0.18
N GLY A 259 7.75 -12.39 0.78
CA GLY A 259 6.82 -11.39 1.27
C GLY A 259 5.69 -11.01 0.31
N ALA A 260 5.04 -9.90 0.62
CA ALA A 260 3.84 -9.49 -0.09
C ALA A 260 4.10 -9.06 -1.55
N THR A 261 5.30 -8.60 -1.88
CA THR A 261 5.63 -8.22 -3.26
C THR A 261 5.70 -9.44 -4.19
N GLU A 262 6.21 -10.58 -3.73
CA GLU A 262 6.17 -11.84 -4.47
C GLU A 262 4.73 -12.38 -4.58
N GLU A 263 3.95 -12.34 -3.47
CA GLU A 263 2.53 -12.71 -3.48
C GLU A 263 1.77 -11.91 -4.55
N VAL A 264 1.96 -10.59 -4.56
CA VAL A 264 1.30 -9.69 -5.51
C VAL A 264 1.80 -9.92 -6.94
N ALA A 265 3.07 -10.19 -7.13
CA ALA A 265 3.65 -10.46 -8.45
C ALA A 265 3.07 -11.74 -9.09
N GLY A 266 2.83 -12.79 -8.31
CA GLY A 266 2.15 -14.01 -8.76
C GLY A 266 2.79 -14.66 -10.00
N GLY A 267 4.11 -14.62 -10.14
CA GLY A 267 4.87 -15.16 -11.28
C GLY A 267 5.04 -14.18 -12.47
N ALA A 268 4.46 -12.98 -12.41
CA ALA A 268 4.55 -11.97 -13.48
C ALA A 268 5.68 -10.95 -13.29
N ALA A 269 6.71 -11.27 -12.50
CA ALA A 269 7.85 -10.40 -12.24
C ALA A 269 9.15 -11.20 -12.13
N VAL A 270 10.28 -10.52 -12.31
CA VAL A 270 11.60 -11.03 -11.94
C VAL A 270 11.79 -10.87 -10.44
N LEU A 271 12.09 -11.97 -9.75
CA LEU A 271 12.27 -12.01 -8.30
C LEU A 271 13.74 -12.04 -7.94
N VAL A 272 14.20 -11.05 -7.16
CA VAL A 272 15.61 -10.89 -6.78
C VAL A 272 15.81 -10.92 -5.26
N ASP A 273 17.01 -11.24 -4.82
CA ASP A 273 17.44 -10.97 -3.45
C ASP A 273 17.63 -9.46 -3.30
N ALA A 274 16.78 -8.84 -2.47
CA ALA A 274 16.82 -7.40 -2.21
C ALA A 274 18.12 -6.92 -1.53
N LEU A 275 18.89 -7.82 -0.93
CA LEU A 275 20.15 -7.48 -0.27
C LEU A 275 21.37 -7.60 -1.22
N ASP A 276 21.20 -8.22 -2.37
CA ASP A 276 22.27 -8.42 -3.36
C ASP A 276 22.14 -7.44 -4.53
N ILE A 277 23.06 -6.48 -4.61
CA ILE A 277 23.12 -5.45 -5.65
C ILE A 277 23.31 -6.09 -7.03
N ALA A 278 24.15 -7.13 -7.13
CA ALA A 278 24.41 -7.81 -8.39
C ALA A 278 23.18 -8.58 -8.87
N ALA A 279 22.43 -9.21 -7.96
CA ALA A 279 21.17 -9.86 -8.28
C ALA A 279 20.11 -8.86 -8.76
N ILE A 280 20.01 -7.67 -8.14
CA ILE A 280 19.10 -6.62 -8.60
C ILE A 280 19.50 -6.14 -10.00
N ALA A 281 20.79 -5.91 -10.26
CA ALA A 281 21.30 -5.49 -11.57
C ALA A 281 21.06 -6.56 -12.65
N ALA A 282 21.31 -7.83 -12.35
CA ALA A 282 20.99 -8.94 -13.25
C ALA A 282 19.48 -9.04 -13.52
N GLY A 283 18.66 -8.82 -12.49
CA GLY A 283 17.20 -8.79 -12.63
C GLY A 283 16.70 -7.66 -13.56
N ILE A 284 17.39 -6.52 -13.61
CA ILE A 284 17.08 -5.45 -14.57
C ILE A 284 17.31 -5.96 -16.01
N ALA A 285 18.44 -6.60 -16.28
CA ALA A 285 18.75 -7.17 -17.59
C ALA A 285 17.75 -8.30 -17.95
N GLU A 286 17.48 -9.20 -17.03
CA GLU A 286 16.50 -10.28 -17.22
C GLU A 286 15.09 -9.75 -17.54
N ALA A 287 14.66 -8.70 -16.85
CA ALA A 287 13.35 -8.09 -17.09
C ALA A 287 13.23 -7.47 -18.49
N GLU A 288 14.34 -6.98 -19.04
CA GLU A 288 14.41 -6.46 -20.40
C GLU A 288 14.40 -7.60 -21.44
N GLU A 289 15.21 -8.63 -21.24
CA GLU A 289 15.24 -9.81 -22.12
C GLU A 289 13.90 -10.52 -22.19
N ARG A 290 13.19 -10.60 -21.06
CA ARG A 290 11.89 -11.27 -20.92
C ARG A 290 10.70 -10.32 -21.08
N ARG A 291 10.90 -9.10 -21.57
CA ARG A 291 9.82 -8.08 -21.68
C ARG A 291 8.58 -8.60 -22.41
N GLU A 292 8.77 -9.28 -23.55
CA GLU A 292 7.65 -9.79 -24.35
C GLU A 292 6.87 -10.91 -23.65
N GLU A 293 7.51 -11.67 -22.75
CA GLU A 293 6.89 -12.66 -21.89
C GLU A 293 6.20 -12.01 -20.67
N LEU A 294 6.92 -11.13 -19.95
CA LEU A 294 6.45 -10.55 -18.70
C LEU A 294 5.31 -9.55 -18.90
N ARG A 295 5.30 -8.81 -20.01
CA ARG A 295 4.26 -7.82 -20.30
C ARG A 295 2.83 -8.40 -20.26
N PRO A 296 2.48 -9.44 -21.05
CA PRO A 296 1.15 -10.02 -21.00
C PRO A 296 0.81 -10.64 -19.65
N LEU A 297 1.76 -11.30 -18.98
CA LEU A 297 1.58 -11.85 -17.64
C LEU A 297 1.26 -10.76 -16.62
N GLY A 298 1.99 -9.64 -16.65
CA GLY A 298 1.75 -8.49 -15.79
C GLY A 298 0.38 -7.84 -16.02
N LEU A 299 -0.01 -7.65 -17.27
CA LEU A 299 -1.32 -7.12 -17.63
C LEU A 299 -2.47 -8.02 -17.14
N GLU A 300 -2.33 -9.33 -17.29
CA GLU A 300 -3.30 -10.29 -16.76
C GLU A 300 -3.35 -10.24 -15.24
N ARG A 301 -2.19 -10.25 -14.59
CA ARG A 301 -2.09 -10.16 -13.15
C ARG A 301 -2.76 -8.92 -12.58
N ALA A 302 -2.50 -7.74 -13.16
CA ALA A 302 -3.08 -6.48 -12.72
C ALA A 302 -4.61 -6.45 -12.85
N ARG A 303 -5.19 -7.08 -13.88
CA ARG A 303 -6.65 -7.17 -14.08
C ARG A 303 -7.37 -7.92 -12.95
N ALA A 304 -6.69 -8.81 -12.25
CA ALA A 304 -7.27 -9.52 -11.11
C ALA A 304 -7.45 -8.64 -9.87
N PHE A 305 -6.81 -7.46 -9.83
CA PHE A 305 -6.82 -6.55 -8.70
C PHE A 305 -7.64 -5.29 -9.01
N THR A 306 -8.91 -5.33 -8.69
CA THR A 306 -9.81 -4.19 -8.91
C THR A 306 -10.36 -3.65 -7.59
N TRP A 307 -10.60 -2.35 -7.53
CA TRP A 307 -11.28 -1.76 -6.36
C TRP A 307 -12.72 -2.27 -6.21
N ALA A 308 -13.36 -2.68 -7.30
CA ALA A 308 -14.69 -3.31 -7.24
C ALA A 308 -14.65 -4.62 -6.45
N HIS A 309 -13.71 -5.52 -6.74
CA HIS A 309 -13.53 -6.76 -5.96
C HIS A 309 -13.20 -6.49 -4.49
N ALA A 310 -12.35 -5.48 -4.22
CA ALA A 310 -12.04 -5.09 -2.86
C ALA A 310 -13.30 -4.58 -2.12
N ALA A 311 -14.11 -3.76 -2.78
CA ALA A 311 -15.35 -3.22 -2.23
C ALA A 311 -16.39 -4.32 -1.96
N ASP A 312 -16.53 -5.30 -2.89
CA ASP A 312 -17.43 -6.43 -2.72
C ASP A 312 -17.02 -7.30 -1.52
N ALA A 313 -15.73 -7.58 -1.37
CA ALA A 313 -15.20 -8.37 -0.27
C ALA A 313 -15.36 -7.67 1.09
N VAL A 314 -15.14 -6.36 1.13
CA VAL A 314 -15.31 -5.54 2.34
C VAL A 314 -16.79 -5.43 2.70
N GLU A 315 -17.68 -5.22 1.72
CA GLU A 315 -19.13 -5.19 1.96
C GLU A 315 -19.65 -6.53 2.49
N ALA A 316 -19.20 -7.65 1.91
CA ALA A 316 -19.56 -8.98 2.40
C ALA A 316 -19.15 -9.16 3.87
N LEU A 317 -17.94 -8.73 4.24
CA LEU A 317 -17.48 -8.76 5.63
C LEU A 317 -18.37 -7.92 6.56
N TRP A 318 -18.77 -6.71 6.13
CA TRP A 318 -19.68 -5.87 6.93
C TRP A 318 -21.02 -6.52 7.16
N ARG A 319 -21.57 -7.21 6.14
CA ARG A 319 -22.85 -7.91 6.25
C ARG A 319 -22.79 -9.13 7.18
N GLU A 320 -21.62 -9.75 7.33
CA GLU A 320 -21.38 -10.84 8.28
C GLU A 320 -21.38 -10.35 9.74
N LEU A 321 -21.14 -9.06 9.99
CA LEU A 321 -21.00 -8.48 11.34
C LEU A 321 -22.29 -7.83 11.88
N VAL A 322 -23.27 -7.61 11.03
CA VAL A 322 -24.55 -6.94 11.34
C VAL A 322 -25.72 -7.91 11.17
#